data_88f04627f08045026bb487431971d30e
#
_entry.id   88f04627f08045026bb487431971d30e
#
_cell.length_a   1.000
_cell.length_b   1.000
_cell.length_c   1.000
_cell.angle_alpha   90.00
_cell.angle_beta   90.00
_cell.angle_gamma   90.00
#
_symmetry.space_group_name_H-M   'P 1'
#
loop_
_entity.id
_entity.type
_entity.pdbx_description
1 polymer ?
#
loop_
_entity_poly.entity_id
_entity_poly.type
_entity_poly.pdbx_seq_one_letter_code
_entity_poly.pdbx_strand_id
1 'polypeptide(L)'
;MVAAVGAHQRQQVAYDWLKAREGTIDLGTMATLLRQHPEDYDPALGDVCTNICMHAGLHPNRFWQACGAMIMESTEQGAMAWVTATSGTCLSVFKPVFFGVSMPDTGPIPTETFNEGSLWWKHELLHRRAMASFGSVGPEIRESFERLEAQWFPQGIALVTASTAEKIEFMANCWREAEAVTDGWIADLSRRNFTFEHDGFGTMWQRFNAAASIFTGPNPI
;
A
#
# COMPACT_ATOMS: atom_id res chain seq x y z
N MET A 1 5.56 -27.68 -13.77
CA MET A 1 6.38 -26.47 -13.62
C MET A 1 5.41 -25.29 -13.73
N VAL A 2 4.99 -24.71 -12.61
CA VAL A 2 4.18 -23.48 -12.65
C VAL A 2 5.14 -22.40 -13.15
N ALA A 3 4.93 -21.93 -14.38
CA ALA A 3 5.68 -20.79 -14.89
C ALA A 3 5.58 -19.67 -13.83
N ALA A 4 6.71 -19.07 -13.45
CA ALA A 4 6.73 -17.95 -12.52
C ALA A 4 5.93 -16.82 -13.18
N VAL A 5 4.65 -16.71 -12.80
CA VAL A 5 3.66 -15.87 -13.48
C VAL A 5 4.15 -14.44 -13.48
N GLY A 6 4.61 -13.97 -14.63
CA GLY A 6 4.98 -12.59 -14.87
C GLY A 6 6.22 -12.04 -14.16
N ALA A 7 7.02 -12.86 -13.45
CA ALA A 7 8.20 -12.34 -12.76
C ALA A 7 9.19 -11.67 -13.71
N HIS A 8 9.41 -12.27 -14.86
CA HIS A 8 10.33 -11.76 -15.89
C HIS A 8 9.80 -10.48 -16.54
N GLN A 9 8.49 -10.44 -16.82
CA GLN A 9 7.82 -9.26 -17.37
C GLN A 9 7.84 -8.11 -16.37
N ARG A 10 7.56 -8.35 -15.08
CA ARG A 10 7.65 -7.31 -14.04
C ARG A 10 9.08 -6.78 -13.87
N GLN A 11 10.07 -7.68 -13.92
CA GLN A 11 11.48 -7.28 -13.90
C GLN A 11 11.79 -6.36 -15.09
N GLN A 12 11.33 -6.71 -16.28
CA GLN A 12 11.56 -5.90 -17.49
C GLN A 12 10.87 -4.54 -17.38
N VAL A 13 9.60 -4.50 -16.95
CA VAL A 13 8.86 -3.24 -16.71
C VAL A 13 9.62 -2.35 -15.73
N ALA A 14 10.06 -2.90 -14.61
CA ALA A 14 10.81 -2.14 -13.62
C ALA A 14 12.16 -1.65 -14.16
N TYR A 15 12.88 -2.50 -14.89
CA TYR A 15 14.15 -2.14 -15.51
C TYR A 15 13.99 -1.00 -16.52
N ASP A 16 13.06 -1.13 -17.46
CA ASP A 16 12.83 -0.13 -18.51
C ASP A 16 12.40 1.22 -17.90
N TRP A 17 11.54 1.15 -16.88
CA TRP A 17 11.06 2.33 -16.17
C TRP A 17 12.17 3.07 -15.44
N LEU A 18 13.05 2.35 -14.74
CA LEU A 18 14.21 2.91 -14.03
C LEU A 18 15.26 3.42 -15.03
N LYS A 19 15.52 2.67 -16.10
CA LYS A 19 16.49 3.06 -17.12
C LYS A 19 16.11 4.37 -17.82
N ALA A 20 14.81 4.57 -18.08
CA ALA A 20 14.31 5.81 -18.65
C ALA A 20 14.47 7.03 -17.72
N ARG A 21 14.75 6.82 -16.43
CA ARG A 21 14.91 7.84 -15.37
C ARG A 21 16.29 7.85 -14.75
N GLU A 22 17.26 7.24 -15.39
CA GLU A 22 18.64 7.20 -14.91
C GLU A 22 19.15 8.63 -14.62
N GLY A 23 19.72 8.85 -13.44
CA GLY A 23 20.21 10.15 -12.98
C GLY A 23 19.13 11.05 -12.32
N THR A 24 17.85 10.66 -12.34
CA THR A 24 16.75 11.42 -11.72
C THR A 24 15.92 10.59 -10.73
N ILE A 25 16.43 9.41 -10.35
CA ILE A 25 15.72 8.50 -9.41
C ILE A 25 15.83 9.07 -8.00
N ASP A 26 14.68 9.29 -7.40
CA ASP A 26 14.50 9.73 -6.00
C ASP A 26 13.45 8.87 -5.28
N LEU A 27 13.09 9.20 -4.05
CA LEU A 27 12.09 8.47 -3.28
C LEU A 27 10.71 8.50 -3.93
N GLY A 28 10.29 9.64 -4.46
CA GLY A 28 9.01 9.79 -5.16
C GLY A 28 8.96 8.93 -6.41
N THR A 29 10.06 8.89 -7.16
CA THR A 29 10.25 8.03 -8.34
C THR A 29 10.11 6.55 -7.96
N MET A 30 10.77 6.11 -6.88
CA MET A 30 10.69 4.73 -6.42
C MET A 30 9.30 4.37 -5.89
N ALA A 31 8.66 5.27 -5.13
CA ALA A 31 7.29 5.08 -4.65
C ALA A 31 6.30 4.92 -5.82
N THR A 32 6.44 5.74 -6.87
CA THR A 32 5.64 5.66 -8.09
C THR A 32 5.83 4.31 -8.78
N LEU A 33 7.07 3.84 -8.95
CA LEU A 33 7.35 2.54 -9.55
C LEU A 33 6.69 1.40 -8.75
N LEU A 34 6.83 1.40 -7.42
CA LEU A 34 6.27 0.35 -6.56
C LEU A 34 4.73 0.33 -6.54
N ARG A 35 4.09 1.42 -6.97
CA ARG A 35 2.65 1.56 -7.14
C ARG A 35 2.15 1.30 -8.55
N GLN A 36 3.06 1.02 -9.50
CA GLN A 36 2.75 0.99 -10.92
C GLN A 36 1.78 -0.12 -11.29
N HIS A 37 0.79 0.27 -12.09
CA HIS A 37 -0.12 -0.58 -12.85
C HIS A 37 -0.09 -0.15 -14.32
N PRO A 38 -0.54 -1.00 -15.27
CA PRO A 38 -0.86 -0.55 -16.62
C PRO A 38 -1.90 0.58 -16.61
N GLU A 39 -1.94 1.34 -17.68
CA GLU A 39 -3.02 2.27 -17.96
C GLU A 39 -4.37 1.48 -18.01
N ASP A 40 -5.45 2.10 -17.57
CA ASP A 40 -6.79 1.50 -17.48
C ASP A 40 -6.85 0.18 -16.67
N TYR A 41 -6.04 0.10 -15.62
CA TYR A 41 -5.98 -1.10 -14.78
C TYR A 41 -7.28 -1.37 -14.03
N ASP A 42 -7.86 -2.53 -14.28
CA ASP A 42 -8.98 -3.10 -13.54
C ASP A 42 -8.48 -4.18 -12.57
N PRO A 43 -8.62 -3.99 -11.23
CA PRO A 43 -8.21 -5.00 -10.26
C PRO A 43 -8.94 -6.34 -10.41
N ALA A 44 -10.14 -6.38 -10.99
CA ALA A 44 -10.88 -7.62 -11.21
C ALA A 44 -10.29 -8.45 -12.36
N LEU A 45 -9.95 -7.82 -13.47
CA LEU A 45 -9.62 -8.46 -14.74
C LEU A 45 -8.20 -8.20 -15.25
N GLY A 46 -7.53 -7.16 -14.72
CA GLY A 46 -6.24 -6.70 -15.23
C GLY A 46 -5.14 -7.78 -15.23
N ASP A 47 -4.16 -7.63 -16.10
CA ASP A 47 -3.03 -8.56 -16.23
C ASP A 47 -2.13 -8.52 -14.99
N VAL A 48 -1.67 -9.68 -14.55
CA VAL A 48 -0.72 -9.83 -13.43
C VAL A 48 0.74 -9.74 -13.87
N CYS A 49 1.00 -9.88 -15.17
CA CYS A 49 2.37 -10.03 -15.63
C CYS A 49 3.16 -8.72 -15.67
N THR A 50 2.46 -7.59 -15.79
CA THR A 50 3.09 -6.27 -15.94
C THR A 50 2.92 -5.36 -14.73
N ASN A 51 2.12 -5.74 -13.74
CA ASN A 51 1.92 -4.95 -12.54
C ASN A 51 3.08 -5.12 -11.56
N ILE A 52 3.63 -4.02 -11.07
CA ILE A 52 4.54 -4.03 -9.92
C ILE A 52 3.71 -4.16 -8.64
N CYS A 53 2.67 -3.35 -8.47
CA CYS A 53 1.69 -3.51 -7.40
C CYS A 53 0.60 -4.48 -7.84
N MET A 54 0.56 -5.66 -7.23
CA MET A 54 -0.40 -6.71 -7.57
C MET A 54 -1.62 -6.67 -6.65
N HIS A 55 -2.80 -6.91 -7.25
CA HIS A 55 -4.05 -7.13 -6.52
C HIS A 55 -4.62 -8.52 -6.81
N ALA A 56 -5.26 -9.13 -5.82
CA ALA A 56 -6.04 -10.33 -6.03
C ALA A 56 -7.22 -10.02 -6.97
N GLY A 57 -7.53 -10.93 -7.89
CA GLY A 57 -8.56 -10.74 -8.92
C GLY A 57 -9.14 -12.06 -9.43
N LEU A 58 -9.98 -11.99 -10.45
CA LEU A 58 -10.78 -13.13 -10.95
C LEU A 58 -9.98 -14.16 -11.75
N HIS A 59 -8.83 -13.79 -12.30
CA HIS A 59 -8.03 -14.77 -13.06
C HIS A 59 -7.57 -15.91 -12.15
N PRO A 60 -7.57 -17.18 -12.58
CA PRO A 60 -7.23 -18.35 -11.76
C PRO A 60 -5.88 -18.27 -11.05
N ASN A 61 -4.95 -17.46 -11.54
CA ASN A 61 -3.62 -17.26 -10.97
C ASN A 61 -3.47 -15.93 -10.19
N ARG A 62 -4.58 -15.23 -9.88
CA ARG A 62 -4.56 -13.91 -9.23
C ARG A 62 -5.11 -13.92 -7.80
N PHE A 63 -4.76 -14.92 -7.02
CA PHE A 63 -5.09 -14.97 -5.59
C PHE A 63 -4.01 -14.36 -4.68
N TRP A 64 -2.99 -13.73 -5.26
CA TRP A 64 -1.95 -12.99 -4.51
C TRP A 64 -2.14 -11.49 -4.67
N GLN A 65 -1.71 -10.77 -3.64
CA GLN A 65 -1.60 -9.31 -3.70
C GLN A 65 -0.29 -8.86 -3.06
N ALA A 66 0.14 -7.63 -3.36
CA ALA A 66 1.25 -7.01 -2.69
C ALA A 66 0.87 -6.74 -1.22
N CYS A 67 1.60 -7.34 -0.29
CA CYS A 67 1.34 -7.23 1.16
C CYS A 67 2.19 -6.17 1.86
N GLY A 68 3.10 -5.54 1.14
CA GLY A 68 3.97 -4.49 1.63
C GLY A 68 4.98 -4.07 0.58
N ALA A 69 5.55 -2.89 0.76
CA ALA A 69 6.65 -2.38 -0.04
C ALA A 69 7.63 -1.63 0.85
N MET A 70 8.89 -1.58 0.43
CA MET A 70 9.96 -0.88 1.13
C MET A 70 10.88 -0.20 0.14
N ILE A 71 11.31 1.02 0.48
CA ILE A 71 12.37 1.75 -0.18
C ILE A 71 13.47 1.97 0.86
N MET A 72 14.70 1.65 0.52
CA MET A 72 15.86 1.99 1.34
C MET A 72 16.56 3.21 0.77
N GLU A 73 16.87 4.15 1.64
CA GLU A 73 17.66 5.33 1.34
C GLU A 73 18.96 5.26 2.12
N SER A 74 20.09 5.41 1.44
CA SER A 74 21.42 5.29 2.02
C SER A 74 22.30 6.45 1.58
N THR A 75 23.03 7.04 2.53
CA THR A 75 24.03 8.08 2.34
C THR A 75 25.31 7.70 3.06
N GLU A 76 26.37 8.49 2.92
CA GLU A 76 27.60 8.33 3.69
C GLU A 76 27.37 8.48 5.21
N GLN A 77 26.33 9.22 5.61
CA GLN A 77 25.99 9.51 7.00
C GLN A 77 25.13 8.41 7.64
N GLY A 78 24.53 7.53 6.85
CA GLY A 78 23.70 6.43 7.35
C GLY A 78 22.59 6.05 6.40
N ALA A 79 21.68 5.21 6.90
CA ALA A 79 20.57 4.69 6.11
C ALA A 79 19.27 4.69 6.91
N MET A 80 18.16 4.74 6.17
CA MET A 80 16.82 4.57 6.69
C MET A 80 15.94 3.79 5.68
N ALA A 81 14.78 3.37 6.10
CA ALA A 81 13.81 2.75 5.23
C ALA A 81 12.46 3.51 5.25
N TRP A 82 11.76 3.42 4.16
CA TRP A 82 10.38 3.86 4.01
C TRP A 82 9.54 2.64 3.72
N VAL A 83 8.56 2.35 4.56
CA VAL A 83 7.78 1.11 4.48
C VAL A 83 6.28 1.41 4.41
N THR A 84 5.56 0.66 3.60
CA THR A 84 4.10 0.70 3.68
C THR A 84 3.60 -0.10 4.88
N ALA A 85 4.21 -1.25 5.17
CA ALA A 85 3.81 -2.21 6.21
C ALA A 85 2.34 -2.67 6.08
N THR A 86 1.71 -2.45 4.92
CA THR A 86 0.30 -2.71 4.62
C THR A 86 0.13 -3.18 3.19
N SER A 87 -1.00 -3.81 2.88
CA SER A 87 -1.32 -4.36 1.56
C SER A 87 -1.68 -3.28 0.53
N GLY A 88 -1.58 -3.63 -0.77
CA GLY A 88 -1.97 -2.75 -1.85
C GLY A 88 -1.13 -1.48 -1.91
N THR A 89 0.13 -1.58 -2.34
CA THR A 89 1.10 -0.48 -2.32
C THR A 89 0.55 0.82 -2.95
N CYS A 90 -0.28 0.71 -3.97
CA CYS A 90 -0.89 1.86 -4.64
C CYS A 90 -1.93 2.62 -3.79
N LEU A 91 -2.43 1.98 -2.73
CA LEU A 91 -3.37 2.56 -1.75
C LEU A 91 -2.72 2.73 -0.38
N SER A 92 -1.39 2.63 -0.29
CA SER A 92 -0.62 2.69 0.95
C SER A 92 0.32 3.88 0.96
N VAL A 93 0.69 4.34 2.16
CA VAL A 93 1.67 5.41 2.38
C VAL A 93 2.99 4.84 2.87
N PHE A 94 4.10 5.36 2.35
CA PHE A 94 5.44 5.03 2.81
C PHE A 94 5.78 5.80 4.08
N LYS A 95 5.93 5.08 5.19
CA LYS A 95 6.23 5.62 6.52
C LYS A 95 7.70 5.43 6.87
N PRO A 96 8.34 6.41 7.54
CA PRO A 96 9.78 6.33 7.87
C PRO A 96 10.06 5.26 8.93
N VAL A 97 11.23 4.62 8.79
CA VAL A 97 11.83 3.70 9.75
C VAL A 97 13.33 3.98 9.85
N PHE A 98 13.80 4.38 11.03
CA PHE A 98 15.22 4.55 11.30
C PHE A 98 15.79 3.28 11.94
N PHE A 99 16.90 2.77 11.42
CA PHE A 99 17.56 1.59 11.96
C PHE A 99 18.10 1.85 13.38
N GLY A 100 17.94 0.88 14.27
CA GLY A 100 18.38 0.98 15.67
C GLY A 100 17.49 1.87 16.55
N VAL A 101 16.32 2.29 16.05
CA VAL A 101 15.35 3.10 16.79
C VAL A 101 14.09 2.28 17.01
N SER A 102 13.43 2.46 18.18
CA SER A 102 12.19 1.76 18.47
C SER A 102 11.08 2.17 17.50
N MET A 103 10.39 1.17 16.96
CA MET A 103 9.23 1.39 16.08
C MET A 103 8.04 1.96 16.86
N PRO A 104 7.19 2.78 16.22
CA PRO A 104 5.86 3.09 16.75
C PRO A 104 5.05 1.81 17.00
N ASP A 105 4.10 1.90 17.93
CA ASP A 105 3.15 0.80 18.15
C ASP A 105 2.25 0.62 16.91
N THR A 106 2.19 -0.59 16.39
CA THR A 106 1.37 -0.96 15.24
C THR A 106 0.17 -1.83 15.62
N GLY A 107 -0.08 -1.94 16.92
CA GLY A 107 -1.11 -2.81 17.47
C GLY A 107 -0.76 -4.31 17.41
N PRO A 108 -1.73 -5.18 17.60
CA PRO A 108 -1.53 -6.61 17.57
C PRO A 108 -0.96 -7.11 16.23
N ILE A 109 -0.08 -8.11 16.30
CA ILE A 109 0.42 -8.80 15.11
C ILE A 109 -0.77 -9.36 14.32
N PRO A 110 -0.88 -9.08 13.01
CA PRO A 110 -1.99 -9.57 12.22
C PRO A 110 -1.96 -11.10 12.11
N THR A 111 -3.13 -11.71 12.29
CA THR A 111 -3.40 -13.13 12.04
C THR A 111 -4.33 -13.25 10.84
N GLU A 112 -4.86 -14.45 10.57
CA GLU A 112 -5.87 -14.68 9.53
C GLU A 112 -7.23 -14.02 9.83
N THR A 113 -7.45 -13.60 11.09
CA THR A 113 -8.71 -13.02 11.54
C THR A 113 -8.57 -11.50 11.71
N PHE A 114 -9.57 -10.77 11.26
CA PHE A 114 -9.64 -9.31 11.39
C PHE A 114 -9.53 -8.85 12.84
N ASN A 115 -8.70 -7.85 13.05
CA ASN A 115 -8.56 -7.15 14.33
C ASN A 115 -8.40 -5.65 14.06
N GLU A 116 -9.39 -4.87 14.45
CA GLU A 116 -9.42 -3.42 14.23
C GLU A 116 -8.26 -2.66 14.90
N GLY A 117 -7.66 -3.22 15.95
CA GLY A 117 -6.49 -2.65 16.61
C GLY A 117 -5.17 -2.86 15.85
N SER A 118 -5.15 -3.74 14.84
CA SER A 118 -3.96 -3.98 14.02
C SER A 118 -3.87 -2.97 12.89
N LEU A 119 -2.76 -2.28 12.79
CA LEU A 119 -2.47 -1.35 11.68
C LEU A 119 -2.69 -2.01 10.31
N TRP A 120 -2.22 -3.26 10.16
CA TRP A 120 -2.34 -4.00 8.91
C TRP A 120 -3.79 -4.26 8.55
N TRP A 121 -4.60 -4.75 9.50
CA TRP A 121 -6.01 -5.05 9.28
C TRP A 121 -6.86 -3.80 9.06
N LYS A 122 -6.55 -2.71 9.76
CA LYS A 122 -7.19 -1.41 9.53
C LYS A 122 -6.99 -0.96 8.09
N HIS A 123 -5.78 -1.02 7.59
CA HIS A 123 -5.49 -0.66 6.19
C HIS A 123 -6.08 -1.68 5.20
N GLU A 124 -6.05 -2.98 5.51
CA GLU A 124 -6.68 -3.99 4.67
C GLU A 124 -8.19 -3.77 4.52
N LEU A 125 -8.86 -3.24 5.57
CA LEU A 125 -10.26 -2.82 5.47
C LEU A 125 -10.43 -1.66 4.48
N LEU A 126 -9.56 -0.66 4.51
CA LEU A 126 -9.53 0.41 3.51
C LEU A 126 -9.34 -0.15 2.10
N HIS A 127 -8.32 -0.99 1.91
CA HIS A 127 -8.00 -1.62 0.63
C HIS A 127 -9.21 -2.38 0.07
N ARG A 128 -9.83 -3.25 0.86
CA ARG A 128 -10.96 -4.06 0.42
C ARG A 128 -12.19 -3.21 0.06
N ARG A 129 -12.46 -2.14 0.80
CA ARG A 129 -13.53 -1.19 0.47
C ARG A 129 -13.25 -0.46 -0.83
N ALA A 130 -12.02 -0.04 -1.07
CA ALA A 130 -11.64 0.63 -2.29
C ALA A 130 -11.78 -0.26 -3.53
N MET A 131 -11.66 -1.60 -3.39
CA MET A 131 -11.80 -2.53 -4.52
C MET A 131 -13.18 -2.50 -5.17
N ALA A 132 -14.23 -2.08 -4.46
CA ALA A 132 -15.57 -1.98 -5.03
C ALA A 132 -15.71 -0.85 -6.08
N SER A 133 -14.80 0.14 -6.05
CA SER A 133 -14.80 1.26 -7.00
C SER A 133 -13.38 1.81 -7.21
N PHE A 134 -12.44 0.90 -7.43
CA PHE A 134 -11.01 1.21 -7.48
C PHE A 134 -10.65 2.33 -8.46
N GLY A 135 -11.25 2.31 -9.66
CA GLY A 135 -10.97 3.29 -10.71
C GLY A 135 -11.27 4.73 -10.29
N SER A 136 -12.29 4.95 -9.45
CA SER A 136 -12.65 6.28 -8.97
C SER A 136 -11.98 6.66 -7.67
N VAL A 137 -11.98 5.78 -6.65
CA VAL A 137 -11.47 6.13 -5.31
C VAL A 137 -9.97 5.90 -5.16
N GLY A 138 -9.39 4.99 -5.92
CA GLY A 138 -7.96 4.67 -5.85
C GLY A 138 -7.07 5.89 -6.08
N PRO A 139 -7.28 6.69 -7.14
CA PRO A 139 -6.54 7.93 -7.36
C PRO A 139 -6.67 8.94 -6.22
N GLU A 140 -7.89 9.12 -5.66
CA GLU A 140 -8.14 10.07 -4.56
C GLU A 140 -7.40 9.66 -3.28
N ILE A 141 -7.44 8.36 -2.93
CA ILE A 141 -6.71 7.80 -1.78
C ILE A 141 -5.21 7.98 -1.97
N ARG A 142 -4.69 7.63 -3.15
CA ARG A 142 -3.28 7.77 -3.49
C ARG A 142 -2.81 9.21 -3.34
N GLU A 143 -3.51 10.16 -3.91
CA GLU A 143 -3.17 11.58 -3.81
C GLU A 143 -3.09 12.05 -2.35
N SER A 144 -3.97 11.55 -1.49
CA SER A 144 -3.96 11.88 -0.06
C SER A 144 -2.68 11.42 0.62
N PHE A 145 -2.20 10.22 0.28
CA PHE A 145 -0.95 9.67 0.82
C PHE A 145 0.29 10.30 0.20
N GLU A 146 0.28 10.58 -1.10
CA GLU A 146 1.37 11.27 -1.79
C GLU A 146 1.61 12.68 -1.23
N ARG A 147 0.56 13.38 -0.78
CA ARG A 147 0.70 14.67 -0.10
C ARG A 147 1.46 14.55 1.23
N LEU A 148 1.24 13.48 2.00
CA LEU A 148 2.02 13.22 3.22
C LEU A 148 3.48 12.91 2.89
N GLU A 149 3.71 12.04 1.94
CA GLU A 149 5.05 11.64 1.50
C GLU A 149 5.87 12.82 0.96
N ALA A 150 5.25 13.71 0.20
CA ALA A 150 5.90 14.92 -0.30
C ALA A 150 6.40 15.84 0.83
N GLN A 151 5.73 15.81 2.00
CA GLN A 151 6.18 16.53 3.19
C GLN A 151 7.27 15.78 3.95
N TRP A 152 7.18 14.44 4.04
CA TRP A 152 8.05 13.64 4.89
C TRP A 152 9.39 13.27 4.25
N PHE A 153 9.39 12.94 2.95
CA PHE A 153 10.60 12.48 2.25
C PHE A 153 11.80 13.44 2.39
N PRO A 154 11.64 14.76 2.19
CA PRO A 154 12.77 15.68 2.36
C PRO A 154 13.30 15.75 3.80
N GLN A 155 12.44 15.46 4.80
CA GLN A 155 12.80 15.53 6.21
C GLN A 155 13.52 14.27 6.69
N GLY A 156 13.12 13.08 6.20
CA GLY A 156 13.59 11.80 6.69
C GLY A 156 15.11 11.65 6.60
N ILE A 157 15.68 11.86 5.43
CA ILE A 157 17.13 11.70 5.23
C ILE A 157 17.94 12.73 6.03
N ALA A 158 17.43 13.94 6.20
CA ALA A 158 18.07 14.95 7.02
C ALA A 158 18.16 14.54 8.51
N LEU A 159 17.24 13.68 8.97
CA LEU A 159 17.20 13.18 10.35
C LEU A 159 18.06 11.93 10.57
N VAL A 160 18.72 11.37 9.56
CA VAL A 160 19.56 10.18 9.72
C VAL A 160 20.67 10.38 10.76
N THR A 161 21.20 11.59 10.87
CA THR A 161 22.23 11.96 11.87
C THR A 161 21.67 12.59 13.14
N ALA A 162 20.36 12.81 13.21
CA ALA A 162 19.70 13.40 14.37
C ALA A 162 19.71 12.48 15.60
N SER A 163 19.34 13.00 16.75
CA SER A 163 19.22 12.24 17.99
C SER A 163 18.14 11.15 17.88
N THR A 164 18.25 10.12 18.69
CA THR A 164 17.24 9.06 18.79
C THR A 164 15.86 9.63 19.12
N ALA A 165 15.79 10.66 19.98
CA ALA A 165 14.53 11.29 20.36
C ALA A 165 13.85 11.99 19.17
N GLU A 166 14.59 12.75 18.37
CA GLU A 166 14.05 13.41 17.17
C GLU A 166 13.57 12.40 16.12
N LYS A 167 14.29 11.29 15.94
CA LYS A 167 13.89 10.19 15.06
C LYS A 167 12.59 9.54 15.52
N ILE A 168 12.46 9.26 16.83
CA ILE A 168 11.24 8.68 17.42
C ILE A 168 10.07 9.64 17.21
N GLU A 169 10.24 10.92 17.49
CA GLU A 169 9.20 11.94 17.35
C GLU A 169 8.73 12.04 15.89
N PHE A 170 9.66 12.15 14.96
CA PHE A 170 9.33 12.19 13.53
C PHE A 170 8.56 10.96 13.07
N MET A 171 9.05 9.74 13.39
CA MET A 171 8.33 8.50 13.07
C MET A 171 6.93 8.51 13.67
N ALA A 172 6.79 8.80 14.96
CA ALA A 172 5.50 8.79 15.65
C ALA A 172 4.52 9.77 15.01
N ASN A 173 4.97 10.95 14.58
CA ASN A 173 4.14 11.93 13.90
C ASN A 173 3.67 11.42 12.53
N CYS A 174 4.59 10.94 11.68
CA CYS A 174 4.26 10.42 10.36
C CYS A 174 3.28 9.23 10.44
N TRP A 175 3.51 8.29 11.36
CA TRP A 175 2.65 7.12 11.52
C TRP A 175 1.24 7.51 12.00
N ARG A 176 1.13 8.48 12.92
CA ARG A 176 -0.16 9.00 13.38
C ARG A 176 -0.93 9.74 12.29
N GLU A 177 -0.25 10.55 11.48
CA GLU A 177 -0.86 11.25 10.34
C GLU A 177 -1.34 10.25 9.28
N ALA A 178 -0.54 9.20 8.99
CA ALA A 178 -0.95 8.12 8.09
C ALA A 178 -2.20 7.41 8.58
N GLU A 179 -2.26 7.11 9.88
CA GLU A 179 -3.42 6.47 10.50
C GLU A 179 -4.67 7.36 10.42
N ALA A 180 -4.54 8.64 10.72
CA ALA A 180 -5.66 9.59 10.65
C ALA A 180 -6.25 9.69 9.22
N VAL A 181 -5.40 9.72 8.19
CA VAL A 181 -5.86 9.72 6.79
C VAL A 181 -6.54 8.38 6.44
N THR A 182 -5.98 7.26 6.91
CA THR A 182 -6.57 5.93 6.70
C THR A 182 -7.97 5.85 7.34
N ASP A 183 -8.12 6.29 8.58
CA ASP A 183 -9.40 6.31 9.32
C ASP A 183 -10.42 7.22 8.63
N GLY A 184 -9.98 8.38 8.14
CA GLY A 184 -10.80 9.30 7.36
C GLY A 184 -11.38 8.64 6.10
N TRP A 185 -10.56 7.94 5.35
CA TRP A 185 -10.98 7.20 4.16
C TRP A 185 -11.89 6.01 4.49
N ILE A 186 -11.60 5.24 5.53
CA ILE A 186 -12.49 4.15 5.98
C ILE A 186 -13.87 4.70 6.31
N ALA A 187 -13.94 5.81 7.05
CA ALA A 187 -15.20 6.45 7.41
C ALA A 187 -15.93 7.01 6.17
N ASP A 188 -15.20 7.60 5.23
CA ASP A 188 -15.80 8.13 4.00
C ASP A 188 -16.36 7.02 3.12
N LEU A 189 -15.57 5.98 2.83
CA LEU A 189 -16.01 4.84 2.02
C LEU A 189 -17.18 4.08 2.65
N SER A 190 -17.29 4.09 3.99
CA SER A 190 -18.44 3.48 4.68
C SER A 190 -19.79 4.18 4.41
N ARG A 191 -19.73 5.44 4.02
CA ARG A 191 -20.94 6.24 3.68
C ARG A 191 -21.30 6.20 2.22
N ARG A 192 -20.36 5.76 1.36
CA ARG A 192 -20.56 5.65 -0.08
C ARG A 192 -21.19 4.28 -0.39
N ASN A 193 -22.21 4.26 -1.24
CA ASN A 193 -22.82 3.02 -1.74
C ASN A 193 -22.09 2.62 -3.02
N PHE A 194 -21.11 1.75 -2.90
CA PHE A 194 -20.44 1.18 -4.05
C PHE A 194 -21.00 -0.22 -4.37
N THR A 195 -21.05 -0.54 -5.64
CA THR A 195 -21.32 -1.89 -6.15
C THR A 195 -20.14 -2.32 -7.00
N PHE A 196 -19.72 -3.56 -6.86
CA PHE A 196 -18.70 -4.09 -7.74
C PHE A 196 -19.20 -4.13 -9.18
N GLU A 197 -18.37 -3.67 -10.12
CA GLU A 197 -18.68 -3.73 -11.56
C GLU A 197 -18.74 -5.16 -12.06
N HIS A 198 -18.04 -6.09 -11.39
CA HIS A 198 -18.01 -7.51 -11.73
C HIS A 198 -18.54 -8.33 -10.54
N ASP A 199 -19.70 -8.98 -10.71
CA ASP A 199 -20.35 -9.80 -9.67
C ASP A 199 -19.43 -10.89 -9.10
N GLY A 200 -18.63 -11.53 -9.96
CA GLY A 200 -17.66 -12.55 -9.55
C GLY A 200 -16.58 -11.97 -8.62
N PHE A 201 -16.14 -10.75 -8.87
CA PHE A 201 -15.14 -10.05 -8.04
C PHE A 201 -15.72 -9.68 -6.67
N GLY A 202 -16.92 -9.16 -6.64
CA GLY A 202 -17.67 -8.93 -5.41
C GLY A 202 -17.83 -10.20 -4.59
N THR A 203 -18.25 -11.30 -5.23
CA THR A 203 -18.39 -12.62 -4.58
C THR A 203 -17.05 -13.12 -4.02
N MET A 204 -15.96 -12.94 -4.74
CA MET A 204 -14.61 -13.30 -4.26
C MET A 204 -14.25 -12.54 -2.98
N TRP A 205 -14.43 -11.21 -2.98
CA TRP A 205 -14.13 -10.38 -1.81
C TRP A 205 -15.05 -10.67 -0.62
N GLN A 206 -16.34 -10.96 -0.86
CA GLN A 206 -17.25 -11.41 0.19
C GLN A 206 -16.76 -12.69 0.88
N ARG A 207 -16.26 -13.66 0.12
CA ARG A 207 -15.68 -14.90 0.67
C ARG A 207 -14.42 -14.61 1.50
N PHE A 208 -13.53 -13.74 1.03
CA PHE A 208 -12.34 -13.35 1.79
C PHE A 208 -12.69 -12.57 3.06
N ASN A 209 -13.71 -11.72 3.02
CA ASN A 209 -14.21 -11.00 4.18
C ASN A 209 -14.80 -11.95 5.21
N ALA A 210 -15.63 -12.90 4.78
CA ALA A 210 -16.20 -13.93 5.66
C ALA A 210 -15.11 -14.79 6.30
N ALA A 211 -14.11 -15.23 5.52
CA ALA A 211 -13.00 -16.03 6.02
C ALA A 211 -12.17 -15.28 7.07
N ALA A 212 -11.99 -13.98 6.90
CA ALA A 212 -11.28 -13.12 7.84
C ALA A 212 -12.16 -12.60 8.98
N SER A 213 -13.42 -12.97 9.05
CA SER A 213 -14.40 -12.46 10.03
C SER A 213 -14.58 -10.94 10.00
N ILE A 214 -14.41 -10.34 8.82
CA ILE A 214 -14.74 -8.93 8.62
C ILE A 214 -16.26 -8.82 8.49
N PHE A 215 -16.89 -8.30 9.51
CA PHE A 215 -18.32 -7.98 9.47
C PHE A 215 -18.48 -6.56 8.91
N THR A 216 -18.76 -6.48 7.64
CA THR A 216 -19.26 -5.26 7.04
C THR A 216 -20.73 -5.13 7.46
N GLY A 217 -21.11 -3.97 8.05
CA GLY A 217 -22.50 -3.72 8.50
C GLY A 217 -23.55 -3.92 7.40
N PRO A 218 -24.77 -3.36 7.50
CA PRO A 218 -25.91 -3.69 6.63
C PRO A 218 -25.70 -3.44 5.12
N ASN A 219 -24.61 -2.83 4.72
CA ASN A 219 -24.10 -2.83 3.35
C ASN A 219 -22.84 -3.70 3.28
N PRO A 220 -22.97 -5.02 3.01
CA PRO A 220 -21.81 -5.83 2.72
C PRO A 220 -21.14 -5.29 1.43
N ILE A 221 -19.82 -5.02 1.55
CA ILE A 221 -18.99 -4.82 0.37
C ILE A 221 -18.97 -6.12 -0.41
#